data_bf426f2a32c3064975ce06e1bb1afde8
#
_entry.id   bf426f2a32c3064975ce06e1bb1afde8
#
_cell.length_a   1.000
_cell.length_b   1.000
_cell.length_c   1.000
_cell.angle_alpha   90.00
_cell.angle_beta   90.00
_cell.angle_gamma   90.00
#
_symmetry.space_group_name_H-M   'P 1'
#
loop_
_entity.id
_entity.type
_entity.pdbx_description
1 polymer ?
#
loop_
_entity_poly.entity_id
_entity_poly.type
_entity_poly.pdbx_seq_one_letter_code
_entity_poly.pdbx_strand_id
1 'polypeptide(L)'
;MKQLWKYKKGFTLLEIVIVIAILGILSAISVVALKDLYRYSALKVSTNSVYRAFTDARNRTLASEGDSVYGVLVGTSSVTRFVGDTYTVGASTNEVYSFSGGVAATGTIVTNGIPVIFTRLTGQPSASGTILMYNDTHTATNTITIYTTGLIE
;
A
#
# COMPACT_ATOMS: atom_id res chain seq x y z
N MET A 1 -15.17 71.27 11.79
CA MET A 1 -14.59 69.93 11.54
C MET A 1 -15.46 69.19 10.54
N LYS A 2 -15.01 68.99 9.26
CA LYS A 2 -15.72 68.23 8.24
C LYS A 2 -15.35 66.75 8.42
N GLN A 3 -16.30 65.91 8.87
CA GLN A 3 -16.14 64.46 8.85
C GLN A 3 -16.22 63.97 7.41
N LEU A 4 -15.09 63.46 6.91
CA LEU A 4 -15.03 62.77 5.62
C LEU A 4 -15.65 61.38 5.80
N TRP A 5 -16.84 61.19 5.37
CA TRP A 5 -17.46 59.87 5.25
C TRP A 5 -16.65 59.06 4.24
N LYS A 6 -15.85 58.09 4.70
CA LYS A 6 -15.22 57.09 3.83
C LYS A 6 -16.36 56.19 3.24
N TYR A 7 -16.60 56.30 1.99
CA TYR A 7 -17.47 55.38 1.24
C TYR A 7 -16.91 53.95 1.38
N LYS A 8 -17.55 53.09 2.13
CA LYS A 8 -17.26 51.69 2.14
C LYS A 8 -17.82 51.08 0.87
N LYS A 9 -16.95 50.71 -0.08
CA LYS A 9 -17.36 49.97 -1.29
C LYS A 9 -17.76 48.57 -0.86
N GLY A 10 -19.00 48.18 -1.10
CA GLY A 10 -19.49 46.81 -0.93
C GLY A 10 -19.20 46.01 -2.20
N PHE A 11 -19.21 44.69 -2.06
CA PHE A 11 -19.10 43.77 -3.20
C PHE A 11 -20.32 43.84 -4.10
N THR A 12 -20.12 43.78 -5.42
CA THR A 12 -21.20 43.69 -6.38
C THR A 12 -21.68 42.24 -6.51
N LEU A 13 -22.96 42.05 -6.88
CA LEU A 13 -23.50 40.70 -7.13
C LEU A 13 -22.74 40.01 -8.26
N LEU A 14 -22.33 40.75 -9.30
CA LEU A 14 -21.52 40.25 -10.39
C LEU A 14 -20.17 39.66 -9.91
N GLU A 15 -19.49 40.39 -9.01
CA GLU A 15 -18.19 39.97 -8.46
C GLU A 15 -18.29 38.63 -7.70
N ILE A 16 -19.32 38.48 -6.88
CA ILE A 16 -19.57 37.22 -6.17
C ILE A 16 -19.84 36.07 -7.13
N VAL A 17 -20.66 36.30 -8.19
CA VAL A 17 -20.95 35.26 -9.19
C VAL A 17 -19.69 34.82 -9.93
N ILE A 18 -18.80 35.74 -10.30
CA ILE A 18 -17.52 35.42 -10.95
C ILE A 18 -16.64 34.63 -10.01
N VAL A 19 -16.52 35.03 -8.72
CA VAL A 19 -15.69 34.33 -7.72
C VAL A 19 -16.16 32.91 -7.53
N ILE A 20 -17.46 32.67 -7.34
CA ILE A 20 -17.97 31.30 -7.17
C ILE A 20 -17.79 30.44 -8.43
N ALA A 21 -17.90 31.03 -9.64
CA ALA A 21 -17.67 30.35 -10.89
C ALA A 21 -16.18 29.87 -10.98
N ILE A 22 -15.22 30.75 -10.69
CA ILE A 22 -13.80 30.43 -10.69
C ILE A 22 -13.48 29.35 -9.63
N LEU A 23 -14.01 29.51 -8.41
CA LEU A 23 -13.83 28.51 -7.35
C LEU A 23 -14.40 27.14 -7.73
N GLY A 24 -15.54 27.11 -8.41
CA GLY A 24 -16.14 25.88 -8.95
C GLY A 24 -15.22 25.17 -9.94
N ILE A 25 -14.64 25.89 -10.89
CA ILE A 25 -13.71 25.32 -11.86
C ILE A 25 -12.43 24.80 -11.18
N LEU A 26 -11.83 25.59 -10.29
CA LEU A 26 -10.62 25.18 -9.57
C LEU A 26 -10.86 23.94 -8.69
N SER A 27 -12.00 23.86 -8.04
CA SER A 27 -12.38 22.70 -7.21
C SER A 27 -12.51 21.44 -8.05
N ALA A 28 -13.09 21.51 -9.25
CA ALA A 28 -13.25 20.36 -10.14
C ALA A 28 -11.90 19.74 -10.55
N ILE A 29 -10.90 20.57 -10.87
CA ILE A 29 -9.55 20.10 -11.24
C ILE A 29 -8.84 19.45 -10.03
N SER A 30 -8.98 20.02 -8.84
CA SER A 30 -8.33 19.55 -7.62
C SER A 30 -8.75 18.12 -7.22
N VAL A 31 -10.01 17.74 -7.43
CA VAL A 31 -10.53 16.41 -7.08
C VAL A 31 -9.85 15.29 -7.88
N VAL A 32 -9.58 15.53 -9.18
CA VAL A 32 -8.93 14.52 -10.04
C VAL A 32 -7.48 14.31 -9.59
N ALA A 33 -6.73 15.38 -9.37
CA ALA A 33 -5.33 15.30 -8.93
C ALA A 33 -5.18 14.59 -7.57
N LEU A 34 -6.12 14.80 -6.64
CA LEU A 34 -6.10 14.12 -5.34
C LEU A 34 -6.35 12.61 -5.45
N LYS A 35 -7.20 12.16 -6.37
CA LYS A 35 -7.45 10.72 -6.59
C LYS A 35 -6.20 10.00 -7.06
N ASP A 36 -5.46 10.57 -8.01
CA ASP A 36 -4.24 9.95 -8.54
C ASP A 36 -3.13 9.90 -7.48
N LEU A 37 -2.98 10.95 -6.70
CA LEU A 37 -2.06 10.98 -5.56
C LEU A 37 -2.41 9.90 -4.52
N TYR A 38 -3.69 9.75 -4.20
CA TYR A 38 -4.16 8.73 -3.27
C TYR A 38 -3.84 7.31 -3.78
N ARG A 39 -4.13 7.01 -5.06
CA ARG A 39 -3.85 5.72 -5.69
C ARG A 39 -2.36 5.39 -5.69
N TYR A 40 -1.52 6.35 -6.03
CA TYR A 40 -0.07 6.18 -5.97
C TYR A 40 0.43 5.93 -4.55
N SER A 41 -0.06 6.69 -3.58
CA SER A 41 0.27 6.50 -2.16
C SER A 41 -0.19 5.12 -1.66
N ALA A 42 -1.40 4.69 -2.01
CA ALA A 42 -1.94 3.39 -1.65
C ALA A 42 -1.08 2.23 -2.21
N LEU A 43 -0.65 2.33 -3.48
CA LEU A 43 0.25 1.36 -4.09
C LEU A 43 1.58 1.27 -3.34
N LYS A 44 2.19 2.42 -3.03
CA LYS A 44 3.45 2.47 -2.28
C LYS A 44 3.33 1.88 -0.88
N VAL A 45 2.25 2.20 -0.16
CA VAL A 45 2.00 1.67 1.19
C VAL A 45 1.78 0.15 1.15
N SER A 46 0.96 -0.34 0.21
CA SER A 46 0.69 -1.77 0.07
C SER A 46 1.96 -2.55 -0.34
N THR A 47 2.76 -2.02 -1.26
CA THR A 47 4.06 -2.60 -1.63
C THR A 47 5.00 -2.69 -0.42
N ASN A 48 5.10 -1.61 0.36
CA ASN A 48 5.90 -1.62 1.58
C ASN A 48 5.39 -2.63 2.63
N SER A 49 4.08 -2.85 2.71
CA SER A 49 3.51 -3.86 3.62
C SER A 49 3.95 -5.27 3.23
N VAL A 50 3.93 -5.59 1.94
CA VAL A 50 4.44 -6.86 1.42
C VAL A 50 5.92 -7.01 1.70
N TYR A 51 6.74 -6.01 1.34
CA TYR A 51 8.18 -6.03 1.59
C TYR A 51 8.52 -6.24 3.07
N ARG A 52 7.84 -5.52 3.96
CA ARG A 52 8.01 -5.65 5.42
C ARG A 52 7.59 -7.02 5.93
N ALA A 53 6.47 -7.58 5.45
CA ALA A 53 6.01 -8.90 5.86
C ALA A 53 7.07 -9.98 5.57
N PHE A 54 7.69 -9.94 4.39
CA PHE A 54 8.76 -10.86 4.02
C PHE A 54 10.04 -10.63 4.82
N THR A 55 10.49 -9.38 4.93
CA THR A 55 11.70 -9.04 5.68
C THR A 55 11.58 -9.40 7.16
N ASP A 56 10.41 -9.13 7.76
CA ASP A 56 10.14 -9.42 9.16
C ASP A 56 10.05 -10.94 9.41
N ALA A 57 9.34 -11.68 8.55
CA ALA A 57 9.27 -13.14 8.64
C ALA A 57 10.67 -13.78 8.56
N ARG A 58 11.50 -13.32 7.61
CA ARG A 58 12.89 -13.79 7.49
C ARG A 58 13.71 -13.47 8.74
N ASN A 59 13.66 -12.24 9.21
CA ASN A 59 14.44 -11.80 10.38
C ASN A 59 14.05 -12.56 11.65
N ARG A 60 12.76 -12.76 11.91
CA ARG A 60 12.26 -13.52 13.05
C ARG A 60 12.64 -14.99 12.97
N THR A 61 12.60 -15.58 11.76
CA THR A 61 13.06 -16.95 11.54
C THR A 61 14.56 -17.11 11.83
N LEU A 62 15.39 -16.17 11.36
CA LEU A 62 16.82 -16.15 11.63
C LEU A 62 17.13 -15.95 13.11
N ALA A 63 16.36 -15.11 13.79
CA ALA A 63 16.45 -14.90 15.25
C ALA A 63 15.91 -16.09 16.06
N SER A 64 15.29 -17.09 15.41
CA SER A 64 14.60 -18.20 16.08
C SER A 64 13.57 -17.72 17.12
N GLU A 65 12.88 -16.63 16.83
CA GLU A 65 11.90 -16.03 17.74
C GLU A 65 10.79 -17.04 18.06
N GLY A 66 10.52 -17.24 19.36
CA GLY A 66 9.52 -18.21 19.82
C GLY A 66 9.81 -19.66 19.44
N ASP A 67 11.07 -20.00 19.17
CA ASP A 67 11.51 -21.33 18.67
C ASP A 67 10.74 -21.78 17.41
N SER A 68 10.31 -20.83 16.59
CA SER A 68 9.43 -21.04 15.43
C SER A 68 10.08 -20.57 14.12
N VAL A 69 9.54 -21.04 13.01
CA VAL A 69 9.75 -20.46 11.68
C VAL A 69 8.61 -19.53 11.36
N TYR A 70 8.81 -18.63 10.43
CA TYR A 70 7.80 -17.68 9.98
C TYR A 70 7.63 -17.78 8.47
N GLY A 71 6.39 -17.62 8.03
CA GLY A 71 6.06 -17.61 6.62
C GLY A 71 5.19 -16.44 6.24
N VAL A 72 5.07 -16.21 4.94
CA VAL A 72 4.25 -15.17 4.34
C VAL A 72 3.39 -15.78 3.25
N LEU A 73 2.09 -15.52 3.31
CA LEU A 73 1.13 -15.81 2.25
C LEU A 73 0.70 -14.49 1.59
N VAL A 74 0.89 -14.38 0.28
CA VAL A 74 0.43 -13.22 -0.49
C VAL A 74 -0.82 -13.61 -1.25
N GLY A 75 -1.92 -12.95 -0.93
CA GLY A 75 -3.17 -13.02 -1.68
C GLY A 75 -3.28 -11.86 -2.67
N THR A 76 -4.37 -11.83 -3.43
CA THR A 76 -4.62 -10.77 -4.40
C THR A 76 -4.88 -9.40 -3.76
N SER A 77 -5.42 -9.36 -2.55
CA SER A 77 -5.84 -8.14 -1.85
C SER A 77 -5.23 -7.96 -0.45
N SER A 78 -4.37 -8.88 -0.03
CA SER A 78 -3.75 -8.84 1.29
C SER A 78 -2.47 -9.66 1.33
N VAL A 79 -1.62 -9.36 2.31
CA VAL A 79 -0.49 -10.20 2.69
C VAL A 79 -0.66 -10.63 4.14
N THR A 80 -0.39 -11.90 4.43
CA THR A 80 -0.49 -12.48 5.77
C THR A 80 0.86 -13.02 6.18
N ARG A 81 1.39 -12.54 7.30
CA ARG A 81 2.52 -13.17 8.00
C ARG A 81 1.97 -14.15 9.02
N PHE A 82 2.53 -15.34 9.11
CA PHE A 82 2.11 -16.38 10.05
C PHE A 82 3.30 -17.06 10.73
N VAL A 83 3.02 -17.75 11.80
CA VAL A 83 4.00 -18.50 12.60
C VAL A 83 3.86 -19.99 12.28
N GLY A 84 4.97 -20.66 12.08
CA GLY A 84 5.01 -22.09 11.80
C GLY A 84 5.35 -22.41 10.35
N ASP A 85 5.42 -23.71 10.06
CA ASP A 85 5.73 -24.28 8.75
C ASP A 85 4.48 -24.50 7.89
N THR A 86 3.31 -24.26 8.45
CA THR A 86 2.02 -24.46 7.78
C THR A 86 1.09 -23.28 8.02
N TYR A 87 0.53 -22.73 6.94
CA TYR A 87 -0.47 -21.68 7.04
C TYR A 87 -1.84 -22.25 7.46
N THR A 88 -2.40 -21.71 8.54
CA THR A 88 -3.74 -22.01 9.01
C THR A 88 -4.61 -20.77 8.94
N VAL A 89 -5.71 -20.85 8.21
CA VAL A 89 -6.67 -19.75 8.07
C VAL A 89 -7.27 -19.41 9.45
N GLY A 90 -7.27 -18.12 9.79
CA GLY A 90 -7.91 -17.64 11.02
C GLY A 90 -7.11 -17.92 12.31
N ALA A 91 -5.88 -18.40 12.22
CA ALA A 91 -5.05 -18.55 13.40
C ALA A 91 -4.81 -17.19 14.08
N SER A 92 -4.84 -17.14 15.41
CA SER A 92 -4.65 -15.92 16.19
C SER A 92 -3.25 -15.31 16.05
N THR A 93 -2.29 -16.10 15.57
CA THR A 93 -0.91 -15.70 15.30
C THR A 93 -0.71 -15.08 13.92
N ASN A 94 -1.76 -15.07 13.09
CA ASN A 94 -1.73 -14.49 11.75
C ASN A 94 -1.83 -12.97 11.82
N GLU A 95 -0.89 -12.29 11.20
CA GLU A 95 -0.94 -10.84 10.99
C GLU A 95 -1.29 -10.53 9.54
N VAL A 96 -2.49 -10.02 9.34
CA VAL A 96 -3.04 -9.73 8.01
C VAL A 96 -2.95 -8.24 7.72
N TYR A 97 -2.34 -7.90 6.60
CA TYR A 97 -2.25 -6.53 6.08
C TYR A 97 -3.03 -6.44 4.78
N SER A 98 -4.21 -5.84 4.82
CA SER A 98 -5.05 -5.62 3.64
C SER A 98 -4.50 -4.49 2.78
N PHE A 99 -4.56 -4.64 1.46
CA PHE A 99 -4.20 -3.58 0.54
C PHE A 99 -5.33 -2.55 0.46
N SER A 100 -4.98 -1.28 0.31
CA SER A 100 -5.92 -0.16 0.24
C SER A 100 -5.97 0.43 -1.16
N GLY A 101 -6.99 1.26 -1.43
CA GLY A 101 -7.07 2.05 -2.66
C GLY A 101 -7.18 1.25 -3.96
N GLY A 102 -7.77 0.05 -3.93
CA GLY A 102 -7.93 -0.79 -5.12
C GLY A 102 -6.63 -1.43 -5.60
N VAL A 103 -5.61 -1.51 -4.73
CA VAL A 103 -4.35 -2.19 -5.05
C VAL A 103 -4.54 -3.69 -5.02
N ALA A 104 -4.00 -4.37 -6.02
CA ALA A 104 -3.98 -5.81 -6.10
C ALA A 104 -2.57 -6.34 -6.39
N ALA A 105 -2.35 -7.62 -6.05
CA ALA A 105 -1.12 -8.33 -6.30
C ALA A 105 -1.33 -9.50 -7.26
N THR A 106 -0.34 -9.76 -8.12
CA THR A 106 -0.24 -10.93 -8.99
C THR A 106 1.22 -11.37 -9.10
N GLY A 107 1.49 -12.47 -9.74
CA GLY A 107 2.85 -12.96 -9.97
C GLY A 107 3.02 -14.43 -9.56
N THR A 108 4.23 -14.95 -9.70
CA THR A 108 4.51 -16.39 -9.53
C THR A 108 4.21 -16.91 -8.13
N ILE A 109 4.42 -16.09 -7.11
CA ILE A 109 4.14 -16.45 -5.71
C ILE A 109 2.65 -16.31 -5.40
N VAL A 110 1.99 -15.25 -5.88
CA VAL A 110 0.59 -14.97 -5.61
C VAL A 110 -0.34 -15.96 -6.30
N THR A 111 -0.07 -16.27 -7.57
CA THR A 111 -0.94 -17.09 -8.42
C THR A 111 -1.09 -18.53 -7.90
N ASN A 112 -0.05 -19.04 -7.27
CA ASN A 112 -0.06 -20.41 -6.74
C ASN A 112 -0.67 -20.53 -5.34
N GLY A 113 -0.93 -19.42 -4.65
CA GLY A 113 -1.44 -19.43 -3.27
C GLY A 113 -0.57 -20.20 -2.29
N ILE A 114 0.73 -20.37 -2.63
CA ILE A 114 1.67 -21.14 -1.84
C ILE A 114 2.36 -20.20 -0.86
N PRO A 115 2.33 -20.51 0.46
CA PRO A 115 3.05 -19.71 1.43
C PRO A 115 4.55 -19.85 1.24
N VAL A 116 5.27 -18.74 1.38
CA VAL A 116 6.73 -18.71 1.40
C VAL A 116 7.19 -18.79 2.85
N ILE A 117 7.91 -19.85 3.21
CA ILE A 117 8.40 -20.11 4.55
C ILE A 117 9.92 -19.95 4.54
N PHE A 118 10.48 -19.32 5.56
CA PHE A 118 11.92 -19.12 5.68
C PHE A 118 12.57 -20.22 6.53
N THR A 119 13.74 -20.69 6.08
CA THR A 119 14.51 -21.72 6.77
C THR A 119 15.34 -21.09 7.88
N ARG A 120 15.38 -21.72 9.06
CA ARG A 120 16.27 -21.34 10.15
C ARG A 120 17.74 -21.41 9.70
N LEU A 121 18.58 -20.60 10.30
CA LEU A 121 20.01 -20.48 10.06
C LEU A 121 20.38 -19.83 8.72
N THR A 122 19.72 -20.17 7.63
CA THR A 122 20.07 -19.65 6.30
C THR A 122 19.19 -18.48 5.86
N GLY A 123 17.94 -18.41 6.35
CA GLY A 123 16.96 -17.43 5.90
C GLY A 123 16.55 -17.60 4.43
N GLN A 124 16.76 -18.80 3.88
CA GLN A 124 16.35 -19.12 2.51
C GLN A 124 14.84 -19.33 2.46
N PRO A 125 14.14 -18.81 1.45
CA PRO A 125 12.71 -19.03 1.27
C PRO A 125 12.44 -20.39 0.64
N SER A 126 11.29 -21.00 0.98
CA SER A 126 10.81 -22.23 0.36
C SER A 126 10.43 -22.08 -1.11
N ALA A 127 10.13 -20.84 -1.55
CA ALA A 127 9.87 -20.49 -2.92
C ALA A 127 10.43 -19.10 -3.25
N SER A 128 10.93 -18.94 -4.48
CA SER A 128 11.42 -17.67 -5.02
C SER A 128 10.56 -17.24 -6.20
N GLY A 129 10.54 -15.95 -6.49
CA GLY A 129 9.77 -15.43 -7.62
C GLY A 129 9.46 -13.95 -7.48
N THR A 130 8.49 -13.49 -8.26
CA THR A 130 8.09 -12.09 -8.34
C THR A 130 6.65 -11.88 -7.87
N ILE A 131 6.43 -10.74 -7.26
CA ILE A 131 5.12 -10.21 -6.89
C ILE A 131 4.99 -8.88 -7.60
N LEU A 132 4.00 -8.76 -8.48
CA LEU A 132 3.65 -7.52 -9.16
C LEU A 132 2.47 -6.89 -8.42
N MET A 133 2.69 -5.72 -7.85
CA MET A 133 1.66 -4.89 -7.24
C MET A 133 1.17 -3.85 -8.25
N TYR A 134 -0.13 -3.67 -8.38
CA TYR A 134 -0.70 -2.71 -9.33
C TYR A 134 -1.95 -2.04 -8.73
N ASN A 135 -2.24 -0.82 -9.21
CA ASN A 135 -3.45 -0.10 -8.85
C ASN A 135 -4.64 -0.54 -9.73
N ASP A 136 -5.86 -0.17 -9.33
CA ASP A 136 -7.13 -0.49 -10.02
C ASP A 136 -7.17 -0.07 -11.50
N THR A 137 -6.42 0.96 -11.87
CA THR A 137 -6.33 1.47 -13.25
C THR A 137 -5.16 0.89 -14.06
N HIS A 138 -4.32 0.05 -13.46
CA HIS A 138 -3.09 -0.49 -14.06
C HIS A 138 -2.11 0.57 -14.61
N THR A 139 -2.22 1.81 -14.13
CA THR A 139 -1.36 2.93 -14.57
C THR A 139 -0.04 3.00 -13.81
N ALA A 140 0.03 2.34 -12.65
CA ALA A 140 1.24 2.25 -11.84
C ALA A 140 1.42 0.82 -11.33
N THR A 141 2.66 0.35 -11.38
CA THR A 141 3.05 -0.99 -10.93
C THR A 141 4.34 -0.92 -10.12
N ASN A 142 4.45 -1.81 -9.12
CA ASN A 142 5.71 -2.06 -8.40
C ASN A 142 5.96 -3.57 -8.38
N THR A 143 7.21 -3.96 -8.53
CA THR A 143 7.63 -5.37 -8.49
C THR A 143 8.47 -5.62 -7.26
N ILE A 144 8.19 -6.71 -6.56
CA ILE A 144 9.00 -7.23 -5.47
C ILE A 144 9.54 -8.58 -5.93
N THR A 145 10.85 -8.74 -5.86
CA THR A 145 11.53 -9.99 -6.22
C THR A 145 12.06 -10.67 -4.96
N ILE A 146 11.77 -11.95 -4.84
CA ILE A 146 12.28 -12.81 -3.76
C ILE A 146 13.23 -13.81 -4.37
N TYR A 147 14.50 -13.69 -3.99
CA TYR A 147 15.56 -14.55 -4.49
C TYR A 147 15.69 -15.82 -3.64
N THR A 148 16.25 -16.88 -4.23
CA THR A 148 16.54 -18.14 -3.54
C THR A 148 17.49 -17.97 -2.35
N THR A 149 18.30 -16.91 -2.34
CA THR A 149 19.17 -16.55 -1.21
C THR A 149 18.44 -15.92 -0.03
N GLY A 150 17.15 -15.59 -0.19
CA GLY A 150 16.37 -14.83 0.79
C GLY A 150 16.54 -13.31 0.69
N LEU A 151 17.23 -12.81 -0.34
CA LEU A 151 17.23 -11.39 -0.65
C LEU A 151 15.83 -10.98 -1.17
N ILE A 152 15.36 -9.81 -0.77
CA ILE A 152 14.06 -9.23 -1.15
C ILE A 152 14.34 -7.82 -1.67
N GLU A 153 13.95 -7.57 -2.91
CA GLU A 153 14.09 -6.27 -3.59
C GLU A 153 12.76 -5.78 -4.17
#